data_02cc479420f6eaf056dfe7edcc8ceeba
#
_entry.id   02cc479420f6eaf056dfe7edcc8ceeba
#
_cell.length_a   1.000
_cell.length_b   1.000
_cell.length_c   1.000
_cell.angle_alpha   90.00
_cell.angle_beta   90.00
_cell.angle_gamma   90.00
#
_symmetry.space_group_name_H-M   'P 1'
#
loop_
_entity.id
_entity.type
_entity.pdbx_description
1 polymer ?
#
loop_
_entity_poly.entity_id
_entity_poly.type
_entity_poly.pdbx_seq_one_letter_code
_entity_poly.pdbx_strand_id
1 'polypeptide(L)'
;MKLGIKLINDVSGLKFDNQSIKIIKKYNIPFVIHHIQGKPSTMQKNPKYENVLLDIYDYFVERIKYVRFSGVKHNNIIIDPGIGFGKNLKHNITLISKISLFHSLGFPVLIGISRKRFIKDISRKNDSKERLGGTIGSSLFAIMQGVQILRVHNVNEVIQSIKIFKELLKK
;
A
#
# COMPACT_ATOMS: atom_id res chain seq x y z
N MET A 1 23.32 9.12 4.69
CA MET A 1 22.34 10.05 4.13
C MET A 1 22.26 11.29 4.98
N LYS A 2 22.73 12.41 4.47
CA LYS A 2 22.74 13.71 5.17
C LYS A 2 21.33 14.28 5.49
N LEU A 3 20.27 13.75 4.87
CA LEU A 3 18.90 14.29 4.95
C LEU A 3 17.97 13.58 5.96
N GLY A 4 18.48 12.65 6.77
CA GLY A 4 17.69 11.98 7.83
C GLY A 4 16.51 11.12 7.33
N ILE A 5 16.54 10.64 6.10
CA ILE A 5 15.48 9.77 5.53
C ILE A 5 15.37 8.49 6.36
N LYS A 6 14.13 8.15 6.76
CA LYS A 6 13.82 6.98 7.60
C LYS A 6 13.12 5.85 6.84
N LEU A 7 12.49 6.16 5.70
CA LEU A 7 11.74 5.20 4.88
C LEU A 7 11.78 5.65 3.42
N ILE A 8 11.96 4.69 2.50
CA ILE A 8 11.83 4.91 1.06
C ILE A 8 10.55 4.23 0.59
N ASN A 9 9.67 4.99 -0.07
CA ASN A 9 8.48 4.44 -0.74
C ASN A 9 8.71 4.51 -2.26
N ASP A 10 9.06 3.36 -2.85
CA ASP A 10 9.28 3.25 -4.29
C ASP A 10 8.09 2.59 -4.98
N VAL A 11 7.31 3.40 -5.70
CA VAL A 11 6.11 2.94 -6.43
C VAL A 11 6.41 1.92 -7.54
N SER A 12 7.66 1.83 -8.00
CA SER A 12 8.09 0.85 -9.01
C SER A 12 8.39 -0.53 -8.45
N GLY A 13 8.47 -0.68 -7.11
CA GLY A 13 8.97 -1.89 -6.48
C GLY A 13 10.41 -2.21 -6.88
N LEU A 14 11.25 -1.19 -7.04
CA LEU A 14 12.66 -1.25 -7.48
C LEU A 14 12.83 -1.77 -8.92
N LYS A 15 11.86 -1.51 -9.80
CA LYS A 15 11.93 -1.94 -11.21
C LYS A 15 12.44 -0.85 -12.16
N PHE A 16 12.36 0.44 -11.77
CA PHE A 16 12.72 1.54 -12.67
C PHE A 16 14.20 1.90 -12.63
N ASP A 17 14.88 1.60 -11.53
CA ASP A 17 16.31 1.89 -11.37
C ASP A 17 17.03 0.77 -10.62
N ASN A 18 17.95 0.11 -11.33
CA ASN A 18 18.76 -0.99 -10.78
C ASN A 18 19.77 -0.55 -9.70
N GLN A 19 20.01 0.75 -9.54
CA GLN A 19 20.89 1.27 -8.48
C GLN A 19 20.15 1.42 -7.15
N SER A 20 18.82 1.55 -7.16
CA SER A 20 18.00 1.74 -5.95
C SER A 20 18.24 0.66 -4.91
N ILE A 21 18.34 -0.60 -5.32
CA ILE A 21 18.58 -1.72 -4.38
C ILE A 21 19.95 -1.63 -3.71
N LYS A 22 20.99 -1.17 -4.43
CA LYS A 22 22.34 -0.98 -3.87
C LYS A 22 22.32 0.10 -2.78
N ILE A 23 21.58 1.17 -2.98
CA ILE A 23 21.42 2.27 -2.03
C ILE A 23 20.70 1.78 -0.78
N ILE A 24 19.56 1.09 -0.93
CA ILE A 24 18.79 0.52 0.18
C ILE A 24 19.67 -0.40 1.04
N LYS A 25 20.40 -1.32 0.38
CA LYS A 25 21.34 -2.22 1.05
C LYS A 25 22.45 -1.46 1.78
N LYS A 26 23.14 -0.55 1.08
CA LYS A 26 24.28 0.22 1.63
C LYS A 26 23.91 1.00 2.88
N TYR A 27 22.75 1.64 2.90
CA TYR A 27 22.32 2.49 4.01
C TYR A 27 21.41 1.77 5.00
N ASN A 28 21.09 0.49 4.77
CA ASN A 28 20.23 -0.33 5.63
C ASN A 28 18.89 0.35 5.96
N ILE A 29 18.24 0.93 4.96
CA ILE A 29 17.02 1.75 5.12
C ILE A 29 15.78 0.88 4.87
N PRO A 30 14.75 0.99 5.72
CA PRO A 30 13.43 0.44 5.42
C PRO A 30 12.86 1.00 4.12
N PHE A 31 12.20 0.16 3.33
CA PHE A 31 11.58 0.57 2.10
C PHE A 31 10.30 -0.23 1.80
N VAL A 32 9.46 0.35 0.96
CA VAL A 32 8.19 -0.25 0.56
C VAL A 32 8.34 -0.87 -0.83
N ILE A 33 8.06 -2.16 -0.93
CA ILE A 33 7.80 -2.82 -2.22
C ILE A 33 6.36 -2.53 -2.59
N HIS A 34 6.16 -1.65 -3.56
CA HIS A 34 4.84 -1.26 -4.03
C HIS A 34 4.48 -2.00 -5.32
N HIS A 35 3.23 -2.42 -5.46
CA HIS A 35 2.73 -3.02 -6.69
C HIS A 35 2.08 -1.97 -7.59
N ILE A 36 2.51 -1.92 -8.84
CA ILE A 36 1.89 -1.16 -9.93
C ILE A 36 1.80 -2.02 -11.19
N GLN A 37 0.67 -1.96 -11.90
CA GLN A 37 0.56 -2.51 -13.26
C GLN A 37 0.68 -1.36 -14.27
N GLY A 38 1.63 -1.49 -15.21
CA GLY A 38 1.95 -0.43 -16.17
C GLY A 38 2.83 0.69 -15.60
N LYS A 39 2.88 1.82 -16.29
CA LYS A 39 3.60 3.04 -15.86
C LYS A 39 2.61 4.05 -15.28
N PRO A 40 3.00 4.98 -14.41
CA PRO A 40 2.09 5.98 -13.84
C PRO A 40 1.23 6.73 -14.87
N SER A 41 1.78 7.02 -16.04
CA SER A 41 1.08 7.71 -17.14
C SER A 41 0.03 6.86 -17.87
N THR A 42 0.14 5.52 -17.81
CA THR A 42 -0.71 4.59 -18.57
C THR A 42 -1.45 3.58 -17.69
N MET A 43 -1.12 3.48 -16.40
CA MET A 43 -1.62 2.45 -15.49
C MET A 43 -3.14 2.35 -15.38
N GLN A 44 -3.87 3.43 -15.71
CA GLN A 44 -5.34 3.43 -15.66
C GLN A 44 -6.01 3.02 -16.99
N LYS A 45 -5.19 2.78 -18.05
CA LYS A 45 -5.71 2.33 -19.34
C LYS A 45 -5.92 0.82 -19.30
N ASN A 46 -7.16 0.40 -18.98
CA ASN A 46 -7.62 -0.99 -19.03
C ASN A 46 -6.72 -1.99 -18.25
N PRO A 47 -6.57 -1.84 -16.93
CA PRO A 47 -5.79 -2.78 -16.14
C PRO A 47 -6.46 -4.17 -16.14
N LYS A 48 -5.69 -5.22 -16.44
CA LYS A 48 -6.17 -6.60 -16.55
C LYS A 48 -5.48 -7.50 -15.53
N TYR A 49 -6.25 -8.31 -14.84
CA TYR A 49 -5.81 -9.35 -13.92
C TYR A 49 -6.67 -10.60 -14.17
N GLU A 50 -6.09 -11.77 -14.07
CA GLU A 50 -6.85 -13.01 -13.99
C GLU A 50 -7.52 -13.11 -12.62
N ASN A 51 -6.72 -12.97 -11.57
CA ASN A 51 -7.16 -12.81 -10.19
C ASN A 51 -6.30 -11.75 -9.50
N VAL A 52 -6.85 -10.54 -9.35
CA VAL A 52 -6.08 -9.40 -8.81
C VAL A 52 -5.41 -9.68 -7.45
N LEU A 53 -6.03 -10.52 -6.62
CA LEU A 53 -5.49 -10.85 -5.30
C LEU A 53 -4.28 -11.79 -5.42
N LEU A 54 -4.41 -12.86 -6.19
CA LEU A 54 -3.36 -13.85 -6.38
C LEU A 54 -2.22 -13.31 -7.24
N ASP A 55 -2.54 -12.60 -8.33
CA ASP A 55 -1.52 -12.00 -9.21
C ASP A 55 -0.60 -11.04 -8.44
N ILE A 56 -1.17 -10.27 -7.49
CA ILE A 56 -0.38 -9.36 -6.64
C ILE A 56 0.34 -10.13 -5.53
N TYR A 57 -0.23 -11.20 -5.02
CA TYR A 57 0.44 -12.06 -4.06
C TYR A 57 1.71 -12.67 -4.67
N ASP A 58 1.60 -13.27 -5.86
CA ASP A 58 2.72 -13.89 -6.59
C ASP A 58 3.78 -12.85 -6.97
N TYR A 59 3.35 -11.66 -7.39
CA TYR A 59 4.26 -10.53 -7.58
C TYR A 59 5.10 -10.24 -6.32
N PHE A 60 4.50 -10.25 -5.14
CA PHE A 60 5.25 -10.02 -3.90
C PHE A 60 6.19 -11.19 -3.59
N VAL A 61 5.77 -12.43 -3.79
CA VAL A 61 6.64 -13.61 -3.59
C VAL A 61 7.92 -13.45 -4.42
N GLU A 62 7.80 -13.14 -5.70
CA GLU A 62 8.94 -12.95 -6.60
C GLU A 62 9.81 -11.74 -6.20
N ARG A 63 9.17 -10.59 -5.90
CA ARG A 63 9.92 -9.37 -5.56
C ARG A 63 10.64 -9.48 -4.23
N ILE A 64 10.01 -10.05 -3.22
CA ILE A 64 10.61 -10.31 -1.91
C ILE A 64 11.82 -11.25 -2.08
N LYS A 65 11.66 -12.35 -2.85
CA LYS A 65 12.76 -13.26 -3.16
C LYS A 65 13.94 -12.53 -3.77
N TYR A 66 13.72 -11.75 -4.82
CA TYR A 66 14.76 -10.94 -5.47
C TYR A 66 15.47 -10.00 -4.50
N VAL A 67 14.71 -9.24 -3.72
CA VAL A 67 15.22 -8.26 -2.76
C VAL A 67 16.03 -8.93 -1.65
N ARG A 68 15.55 -10.06 -1.13
CA ARG A 68 16.26 -10.85 -0.10
C ARG A 68 17.57 -11.43 -0.64
N PHE A 69 17.57 -12.01 -1.82
CA PHE A 69 18.79 -12.51 -2.47
C PHE A 69 19.80 -11.40 -2.75
N SER A 70 19.34 -10.17 -3.00
CA SER A 70 20.22 -9.01 -3.14
C SER A 70 20.85 -8.56 -1.82
N GLY A 71 20.51 -9.20 -0.69
CA GLY A 71 21.11 -8.96 0.63
C GLY A 71 20.42 -7.86 1.45
N VAL A 72 19.20 -7.46 1.12
CA VAL A 72 18.39 -6.56 1.97
C VAL A 72 17.85 -7.34 3.16
N LYS A 73 17.92 -6.75 4.35
CA LYS A 73 17.44 -7.38 5.59
C LYS A 73 15.92 -7.51 5.59
N HIS A 74 15.40 -8.60 6.18
CA HIS A 74 13.97 -8.86 6.31
C HIS A 74 13.22 -7.68 6.94
N ASN A 75 13.73 -7.18 8.05
CA ASN A 75 13.10 -6.09 8.84
C ASN A 75 13.04 -4.74 8.12
N ASN A 76 13.68 -4.61 6.95
CA ASN A 76 13.64 -3.40 6.14
C ASN A 76 12.61 -3.46 5.03
N ILE A 77 11.84 -4.54 4.91
CA ILE A 77 10.87 -4.72 3.84
C ILE A 77 9.46 -4.47 4.36
N ILE A 78 8.73 -3.62 3.64
CA ILE A 78 7.31 -3.33 3.82
C ILE A 78 6.64 -3.58 2.45
N ILE A 79 5.42 -4.06 2.41
CA ILE A 79 4.69 -4.32 1.16
C ILE A 79 3.46 -3.41 1.05
N ASP A 80 3.20 -2.87 -0.16
CA ASP A 80 2.00 -2.07 -0.48
C ASP A 80 1.34 -2.63 -1.74
N PRO A 81 0.12 -3.19 -1.69
CA PRO A 81 -0.58 -3.74 -2.85
C PRO A 81 -0.99 -2.68 -3.88
N GLY A 82 -0.74 -1.40 -3.61
CA GLY A 82 -0.88 -0.33 -4.58
C GLY A 82 -2.32 -0.04 -4.99
N ILE A 83 -3.21 0.20 -4.03
CA ILE A 83 -4.58 0.62 -4.31
C ILE A 83 -4.59 1.83 -5.25
N GLY A 84 -5.34 1.73 -6.36
CA GLY A 84 -5.44 2.79 -7.37
C GLY A 84 -4.28 2.86 -8.37
N PHE A 85 -3.29 1.97 -8.29
CA PHE A 85 -2.17 1.90 -9.24
C PHE A 85 -2.37 0.75 -10.23
N GLY A 86 -2.88 1.06 -11.43
CA GLY A 86 -3.21 0.05 -12.43
C GLY A 86 -4.35 -0.88 -11.97
N LYS A 87 -5.43 -0.32 -11.42
CA LYS A 87 -6.56 -1.07 -10.85
C LYS A 87 -7.87 -0.33 -11.07
N ASN A 88 -8.91 -1.06 -11.51
CA ASN A 88 -10.27 -0.55 -11.59
C ASN A 88 -10.98 -0.58 -10.21
N LEU A 89 -12.24 -0.16 -10.15
CA LEU A 89 -13.00 -0.15 -8.89
C LEU A 89 -13.10 -1.54 -8.27
N LYS A 90 -13.50 -2.57 -9.05
CA LYS A 90 -13.63 -3.95 -8.56
C LYS A 90 -12.32 -4.48 -8.00
N HIS A 91 -11.21 -4.26 -8.71
CA HIS A 91 -9.88 -4.67 -8.24
C HIS A 91 -9.52 -4.03 -6.89
N ASN A 92 -9.76 -2.72 -6.75
CA ASN A 92 -9.46 -2.01 -5.49
C ASN A 92 -10.29 -2.53 -4.32
N ILE A 93 -11.60 -2.75 -4.52
CA ILE A 93 -12.48 -3.28 -3.48
C ILE A 93 -12.07 -4.71 -3.09
N THR A 94 -11.79 -5.58 -4.06
CA THR A 94 -11.31 -6.95 -3.78
C THR A 94 -10.03 -6.93 -2.93
N LEU A 95 -9.06 -6.08 -3.27
CA LEU A 95 -7.81 -5.98 -2.52
C LEU A 95 -8.01 -5.45 -1.11
N ILE A 96 -8.83 -4.40 -0.93
CA ILE A 96 -9.09 -3.84 0.39
C ILE A 96 -9.84 -4.85 1.26
N SER A 97 -10.86 -5.52 0.72
CA SER A 97 -11.69 -6.47 1.47
C SER A 97 -10.96 -7.75 1.88
N LYS A 98 -9.88 -8.10 1.21
CA LYS A 98 -9.11 -9.33 1.45
C LYS A 98 -7.62 -9.06 1.73
N ILE A 99 -7.29 -7.87 2.21
CA ILE A 99 -5.90 -7.44 2.41
C ILE A 99 -5.17 -8.28 3.44
N SER A 100 -5.90 -8.91 4.37
CA SER A 100 -5.35 -9.82 5.38
C SER A 100 -4.55 -10.99 4.79
N LEU A 101 -4.83 -11.42 3.54
CA LEU A 101 -4.06 -12.45 2.86
C LEU A 101 -2.56 -12.11 2.81
N PHE A 102 -2.21 -10.85 2.59
CA PHE A 102 -0.82 -10.44 2.42
C PHE A 102 0.03 -10.58 3.69
N HIS A 103 -0.59 -10.72 4.88
CA HIS A 103 0.15 -10.98 6.13
C HIS A 103 0.84 -12.34 6.13
N SER A 104 0.34 -13.33 5.38
CA SER A 104 0.98 -14.64 5.22
C SER A 104 2.36 -14.57 4.56
N LEU A 105 2.70 -13.46 3.90
CA LEU A 105 4.04 -13.19 3.37
C LEU A 105 5.08 -12.87 4.46
N GLY A 106 4.64 -12.57 5.69
CA GLY A 106 5.51 -12.31 6.84
C GLY A 106 6.12 -10.90 6.88
N PHE A 107 5.52 -9.92 6.19
CA PHE A 107 6.00 -8.53 6.15
C PHE A 107 4.90 -7.55 6.56
N PRO A 108 5.26 -6.38 7.14
CA PRO A 108 4.30 -5.32 7.40
C PRO A 108 3.60 -4.87 6.12
N VAL A 109 2.29 -4.68 6.21
CA VAL A 109 1.47 -4.20 5.10
C VAL A 109 1.21 -2.70 5.27
N LEU A 110 1.58 -1.93 4.25
CA LEU A 110 1.22 -0.53 4.10
C LEU A 110 0.09 -0.40 3.08
N ILE A 111 -0.86 0.49 3.37
CA ILE A 111 -1.91 0.82 2.41
C ILE A 111 -2.11 2.34 2.29
N GLY A 112 -2.18 2.82 1.05
CA GLY A 112 -2.50 4.21 0.73
C GLY A 112 -3.87 4.30 0.07
N ILE A 113 -4.92 4.56 0.84
CA ILE A 113 -6.32 4.61 0.36
C ILE A 113 -6.91 6.01 0.34
N SER A 114 -6.26 6.96 1.02
CA SER A 114 -6.76 8.31 1.25
C SER A 114 -7.08 9.07 -0.03
N ARG A 115 -8.30 9.60 -0.11
CA ARG A 115 -8.84 10.44 -1.18
C ARG A 115 -8.85 9.80 -2.57
N LYS A 116 -8.64 8.47 -2.67
CA LYS A 116 -8.51 7.76 -3.95
C LYS A 116 -9.83 7.66 -4.72
N ARG A 117 -9.68 7.37 -6.02
CA ARG A 117 -10.78 7.34 -6.98
C ARG A 117 -11.91 6.36 -6.60
N PHE A 118 -11.58 5.20 -6.01
CA PHE A 118 -12.60 4.23 -5.59
C PHE A 118 -13.61 4.85 -4.60
N ILE A 119 -13.15 5.76 -3.71
CA ILE A 119 -14.05 6.50 -2.79
C ILE A 119 -14.98 7.40 -3.60
N LYS A 120 -14.44 8.15 -4.59
CA LYS A 120 -15.24 8.94 -5.52
C LYS A 120 -16.32 8.10 -6.19
N ASP A 121 -15.91 6.97 -6.78
CA ASP A 121 -16.79 6.13 -7.60
C ASP A 121 -17.94 5.55 -6.78
N ILE A 122 -17.75 5.31 -5.47
CA ILE A 122 -18.79 4.82 -4.55
C ILE A 122 -19.63 5.96 -3.96
N SER A 123 -18.98 6.99 -3.40
CA SER A 123 -19.64 8.06 -2.64
C SER A 123 -20.16 9.21 -3.50
N ARG A 124 -19.85 9.21 -4.80
CA ARG A 124 -20.20 10.28 -5.77
C ARG A 124 -19.56 11.65 -5.42
N LYS A 125 -18.55 11.69 -4.54
CA LYS A 125 -17.82 12.91 -4.18
C LYS A 125 -16.70 13.20 -5.15
N ASN A 126 -16.89 14.21 -6.01
CA ASN A 126 -15.93 14.59 -7.06
C ASN A 126 -14.68 15.24 -6.47
N ASP A 127 -14.84 16.20 -5.55
CA ASP A 127 -13.70 16.81 -4.88
C ASP A 127 -13.00 15.81 -3.97
N SER A 128 -11.69 15.73 -4.10
CA SER A 128 -10.87 14.84 -3.27
C SER A 128 -10.87 15.24 -1.78
N LYS A 129 -11.09 16.51 -1.48
CA LYS A 129 -11.18 17.03 -0.10
C LYS A 129 -12.43 16.52 0.62
N GLU A 130 -13.53 16.30 -0.11
CA GLU A 130 -14.79 15.78 0.44
C GLU A 130 -14.76 14.27 0.73
N ARG A 131 -13.67 13.58 0.44
CA ARG A 131 -13.54 12.11 0.61
C ARG A 131 -12.99 11.71 1.98
N LEU A 132 -13.04 12.59 2.98
CA LEU A 132 -12.51 12.33 4.33
C LEU A 132 -13.25 11.16 5.00
N GLY A 133 -14.59 11.17 5.00
CA GLY A 133 -15.39 10.09 5.58
C GLY A 133 -15.09 8.71 4.95
N GLY A 134 -15.00 8.65 3.61
CA GLY A 134 -14.60 7.43 2.91
C GLY A 134 -13.16 7.00 3.20
N THR A 135 -12.25 7.97 3.41
CA THR A 135 -10.87 7.69 3.84
C THR A 135 -10.85 7.08 5.23
N ILE A 136 -11.59 7.65 6.18
CA ILE A 136 -11.67 7.16 7.57
C ILE A 136 -12.28 5.75 7.58
N GLY A 137 -13.45 5.56 6.97
CA GLY A 137 -14.15 4.28 6.96
C GLY A 137 -13.29 3.15 6.37
N SER A 138 -12.66 3.40 5.20
CA SER A 138 -11.77 2.41 4.60
C SER A 138 -10.47 2.19 5.38
N SER A 139 -9.96 3.21 6.10
CA SER A 139 -8.80 3.08 6.98
C SER A 139 -9.10 2.19 8.18
N LEU A 140 -10.23 2.39 8.84
CA LEU A 140 -10.67 1.58 9.98
C LEU A 140 -10.90 0.13 9.54
N PHE A 141 -11.52 -0.09 8.38
CA PHE A 141 -11.69 -1.43 7.82
C PHE A 141 -10.32 -2.10 7.54
N ALA A 142 -9.36 -1.38 6.98
CA ALA A 142 -8.01 -1.91 6.74
C ALA A 142 -7.29 -2.30 8.05
N ILE A 143 -7.47 -1.52 9.12
CA ILE A 143 -6.94 -1.85 10.45
C ILE A 143 -7.57 -3.12 11.00
N MET A 144 -8.88 -3.32 10.86
CA MET A 144 -9.54 -4.58 11.24
C MET A 144 -8.96 -5.78 10.49
N GLN A 145 -8.51 -5.59 9.25
CA GLN A 145 -7.83 -6.60 8.45
C GLN A 145 -6.33 -6.76 8.81
N GLY A 146 -5.85 -6.08 9.86
CA GLY A 146 -4.47 -6.21 10.37
C GLY A 146 -3.43 -5.30 9.73
N VAL A 147 -3.81 -4.33 8.89
CA VAL A 147 -2.86 -3.39 8.27
C VAL A 147 -2.12 -2.59 9.33
N GLN A 148 -0.79 -2.54 9.22
CA GLN A 148 0.07 -1.89 10.22
C GLN A 148 0.39 -0.43 9.89
N ILE A 149 0.41 -0.06 8.59
CA ILE A 149 0.83 1.27 8.16
C ILE A 149 -0.21 1.87 7.21
N LEU A 150 -0.72 3.04 7.56
CA LEU A 150 -1.64 3.82 6.72
C LEU A 150 -0.93 5.07 6.19
N ARG A 151 -0.97 5.28 4.86
CA ARG A 151 -0.53 6.52 4.25
C ARG A 151 -1.72 7.39 3.89
N VAL A 152 -1.90 8.49 4.62
CA VAL A 152 -3.08 9.35 4.54
C VAL A 152 -2.71 10.84 4.40
N HIS A 153 -3.65 11.66 3.93
CA HIS A 153 -3.50 13.12 3.84
C HIS A 153 -3.91 13.82 5.16
N ASN A 154 -4.98 13.34 5.75
CA ASN A 154 -5.58 13.92 6.97
C ASN A 154 -5.14 13.10 8.19
N VAL A 155 -3.90 13.30 8.62
CA VAL A 155 -3.28 12.45 9.65
C VAL A 155 -4.00 12.57 10.99
N ASN A 156 -4.32 13.80 11.44
CA ASN A 156 -4.93 14.05 12.75
C ASN A 156 -6.31 13.41 12.87
N GLU A 157 -7.16 13.58 11.85
CA GLU A 157 -8.53 13.05 11.83
C GLU A 157 -8.53 11.52 11.77
N VAL A 158 -7.61 10.94 11.01
CA VAL A 158 -7.47 9.47 10.94
C VAL A 158 -6.93 8.91 12.26
N ILE A 159 -5.93 9.55 12.88
CA ILE A 159 -5.43 9.13 14.21
C ILE A 159 -6.52 9.22 15.27
N GLN A 160 -7.31 10.32 15.30
CA GLN A 160 -8.43 10.46 16.23
C GLN A 160 -9.43 9.31 16.05
N SER A 161 -9.81 9.01 14.79
CA SER A 161 -10.75 7.95 14.49
C SER A 161 -10.22 6.56 14.91
N ILE A 162 -8.92 6.31 14.70
CA ILE A 162 -8.27 5.06 15.13
C ILE A 162 -8.27 4.92 16.66
N LYS A 163 -7.99 6.01 17.39
CA LYS A 163 -7.98 5.96 18.86
C LYS A 163 -9.37 5.61 19.40
N ILE A 164 -10.41 6.25 18.91
CA ILE A 164 -11.80 5.95 19.31
C ILE A 164 -12.17 4.52 18.94
N PHE A 165 -11.87 4.12 17.70
CA PHE A 165 -12.15 2.76 17.21
C PHE A 165 -11.48 1.68 18.07
N LYS A 166 -10.21 1.86 18.43
CA LYS A 166 -9.48 0.91 19.29
C LYS A 166 -10.06 0.85 20.70
N GLU A 167 -10.54 1.98 21.23
CA GLU A 167 -11.16 2.01 22.57
C GLU A 167 -12.47 1.23 22.59
N LEU A 168 -13.29 1.37 21.54
CA LEU A 168 -14.54 0.64 21.38
C LEU A 168 -14.36 -0.88 21.19
N LEU A 169 -13.18 -1.32 20.76
CA LEU A 169 -12.86 -2.76 20.64
C LEU A 169 -12.34 -3.38 21.95
N LYS A 170 -12.00 -2.58 22.95
CA LYS A 170 -11.67 -3.08 24.29
C LYS A 170 -12.96 -3.56 24.96
N LYS A 171 -13.06 -4.84 25.20
CA LYS A 171 -14.13 -5.47 25.98
C LYS A 171 -13.72 -5.58 27.43
#